data_b3edce95fa6ae8d67cd05c104d7bad29
#
_entry.id   b3edce95fa6ae8d67cd05c104d7bad29
#
_cell.length_a   1.000
_cell.length_b   1.000
_cell.length_c   1.000
_cell.angle_alpha   90.00
_cell.angle_beta   90.00
_cell.angle_gamma   90.00
#
_symmetry.space_group_name_H-M   'P 1'
#
loop_
_entity.id
_entity.type
_entity.pdbx_description
1 polymer ?
#
loop_
_entity_poly.entity_id
_entity_poly.type
_entity_poly.pdbx_seq_one_letter_code
_entity_poly.pdbx_strand_id
1 'polypeptide(L)'
;LDTDSMTTSTQRTRVKTYLSLQNVPVVAKVTMNKNTVATPNLVVQSDEVVTDDTRQQEYNMIVLPVDLMTNDYVDVRLMTPGGQDFIVVSKAQANIPVNSDGSYVADTVRLNLREDEILSMSSAIVEAYGLLGSRLYATKYVEAGMQAASLPTYTPNAAVTALIQSNPNIVTQASAELAARYSD
;
A
#
# COMPACT_ATOMS: atom_id res chain seq x y z
N LEU A 1 -17.97 -10.12 -11.74
CA LEU A 1 -19.41 -9.81 -11.71
C LEU A 1 -20.08 -10.69 -12.75
N ASP A 2 -20.98 -11.54 -12.30
CA ASP A 2 -21.77 -12.37 -13.17
C ASP A 2 -22.85 -11.50 -13.84
N THR A 3 -22.60 -11.20 -15.13
CA THR A 3 -23.55 -10.41 -15.94
C THR A 3 -24.85 -11.14 -16.22
N ASP A 4 -24.89 -12.47 -15.99
CA ASP A 4 -26.10 -13.29 -16.15
C ASP A 4 -27.09 -13.09 -15.00
N SER A 5 -26.68 -12.40 -13.94
CA SER A 5 -27.57 -12.03 -12.81
C SER A 5 -28.52 -10.87 -13.11
N MET A 6 -28.38 -10.19 -14.25
CA MET A 6 -29.14 -8.97 -14.56
C MET A 6 -30.38 -9.26 -15.40
N THR A 7 -31.54 -8.69 -15.02
CA THR A 7 -32.83 -8.96 -15.67
C THR A 7 -33.06 -8.23 -16.97
N THR A 8 -32.38 -7.12 -17.23
CA THR A 8 -32.62 -6.31 -18.43
C THR A 8 -31.33 -6.04 -19.20
N SER A 9 -31.44 -5.97 -20.52
CA SER A 9 -30.31 -5.63 -21.38
C SER A 9 -29.70 -4.26 -21.07
N THR A 10 -30.54 -3.30 -20.64
CA THR A 10 -30.11 -1.95 -20.26
C THR A 10 -29.24 -1.96 -19.01
N GLN A 11 -29.59 -2.77 -18.01
CA GLN A 11 -28.81 -2.89 -16.78
C GLN A 11 -27.47 -3.58 -17.05
N ARG A 12 -27.45 -4.63 -17.86
CA ARG A 12 -26.21 -5.29 -18.31
C ARG A 12 -25.28 -4.34 -19.05
N THR A 13 -25.82 -3.50 -19.92
CA THR A 13 -25.05 -2.52 -20.67
C THR A 13 -24.43 -1.47 -19.73
N ARG A 14 -25.18 -0.98 -18.75
CA ARG A 14 -24.69 -0.02 -17.76
C ARG A 14 -23.54 -0.60 -16.92
N VAL A 15 -23.66 -1.82 -16.44
CA VAL A 15 -22.61 -2.47 -15.67
C VAL A 15 -21.37 -2.71 -16.52
N LYS A 16 -21.51 -3.19 -17.75
CA LYS A 16 -20.38 -3.33 -18.67
C LYS A 16 -19.67 -2.00 -18.92
N THR A 17 -20.42 -0.93 -19.12
CA THR A 17 -19.84 0.39 -19.34
C THR A 17 -19.09 0.86 -18.10
N TYR A 18 -19.66 0.70 -16.93
CA TYR A 18 -19.02 1.05 -15.66
C TYR A 18 -17.72 0.26 -15.44
N LEU A 19 -17.76 -1.05 -15.58
CA LEU A 19 -16.60 -1.92 -15.42
C LEU A 19 -15.52 -1.69 -16.49
N SER A 20 -15.92 -1.41 -17.72
CA SER A 20 -14.98 -1.12 -18.81
C SER A 20 -14.26 0.21 -18.65
N LEU A 21 -14.87 1.18 -17.99
CA LEU A 21 -14.24 2.48 -17.69
C LEU A 21 -13.16 2.39 -16.61
N GLN A 22 -13.23 1.39 -15.74
CA GLN A 22 -12.27 1.27 -14.64
C GLN A 22 -10.98 0.54 -15.01
N ASN A 23 -10.96 -0.26 -16.08
CA ASN A 23 -9.79 -1.06 -16.50
C ASN A 23 -9.15 -1.95 -15.41
N VAL A 24 -9.82 -2.12 -14.25
CA VAL A 24 -9.33 -2.84 -13.10
C VAL A 24 -10.35 -3.90 -12.69
N PRO A 25 -9.92 -5.13 -12.38
CA PRO A 25 -10.82 -6.17 -11.86
C PRO A 25 -11.46 -5.74 -10.55
N VAL A 26 -12.76 -6.02 -10.38
CA VAL A 26 -13.51 -5.70 -9.16
C VAL A 26 -14.12 -6.94 -8.53
N VAL A 27 -14.25 -6.91 -7.21
CA VAL A 27 -14.83 -7.97 -6.38
C VAL A 27 -16.06 -7.42 -5.65
N ALA A 28 -17.11 -8.22 -5.49
CA ALA A 28 -18.28 -7.84 -4.72
C ALA A 28 -17.96 -7.82 -3.22
N LYS A 29 -18.28 -6.71 -2.54
CA LYS A 29 -18.11 -6.57 -1.06
C LYS A 29 -19.13 -7.39 -0.26
N VAL A 30 -20.26 -7.72 -0.88
CA VAL A 30 -21.39 -8.41 -0.24
C VAL A 30 -21.96 -9.45 -1.19
N THR A 31 -22.67 -10.44 -0.66
CA THR A 31 -23.41 -11.39 -1.49
C THR A 31 -24.47 -10.65 -2.30
N MET A 32 -24.40 -10.75 -3.61
CA MET A 32 -25.32 -10.10 -4.53
C MET A 32 -26.31 -11.12 -5.06
N ASN A 33 -27.61 -10.84 -4.87
CA ASN A 33 -28.67 -11.66 -5.40
C ASN A 33 -28.83 -11.43 -6.92
N LYS A 34 -29.46 -12.38 -7.58
CA LYS A 34 -29.89 -12.20 -8.97
C LYS A 34 -30.67 -10.90 -9.11
N ASN A 35 -30.33 -10.10 -10.13
CA ASN A 35 -30.95 -8.80 -10.43
C ASN A 35 -30.48 -7.61 -9.56
N THR A 36 -29.48 -7.79 -8.71
CA THR A 36 -28.84 -6.65 -8.02
C THR A 36 -28.06 -5.81 -9.02
N VAL A 37 -28.28 -4.51 -9.02
CA VAL A 37 -27.46 -3.57 -9.80
C VAL A 37 -26.14 -3.35 -9.07
N ALA A 38 -25.03 -3.67 -9.72
CA ALA A 38 -23.72 -3.39 -9.16
C ALA A 38 -23.46 -1.87 -9.16
N THR A 39 -23.22 -1.33 -7.99
CA THR A 39 -22.83 0.07 -7.79
C THR A 39 -21.43 0.14 -7.17
N PRO A 40 -20.73 1.29 -7.22
CA PRO A 40 -19.41 1.44 -6.61
C PRO A 40 -19.36 1.07 -5.12
N ASN A 41 -20.46 1.26 -4.41
CA ASN A 41 -20.57 0.92 -2.98
C ASN A 41 -20.63 -0.60 -2.74
N LEU A 42 -20.99 -1.39 -3.74
CA LEU A 42 -21.14 -2.85 -3.63
C LEU A 42 -19.93 -3.62 -4.14
N VAL A 43 -18.97 -2.92 -4.74
CA VAL A 43 -17.76 -3.52 -5.30
C VAL A 43 -16.50 -2.82 -4.77
N VAL A 44 -15.38 -3.52 -4.84
CA VAL A 44 -14.04 -3.02 -4.51
C VAL A 44 -13.09 -3.52 -5.59
N GLN A 45 -12.02 -2.80 -5.86
CA GLN A 45 -10.98 -3.30 -6.76
C GLN A 45 -10.35 -4.55 -6.17
N SER A 46 -9.96 -5.50 -7.01
CA SER A 46 -9.41 -6.78 -6.54
C SER A 46 -8.08 -6.61 -5.78
N ASP A 47 -7.33 -5.57 -6.07
CA ASP A 47 -6.08 -5.19 -5.40
C ASP A 47 -6.30 -4.40 -4.09
N GLU A 48 -7.55 -4.00 -3.79
CA GLU A 48 -7.96 -3.34 -2.55
C GLU A 48 -8.69 -4.30 -1.58
N VAL A 49 -8.79 -5.58 -1.92
CA VAL A 49 -9.43 -6.58 -1.05
C VAL A 49 -8.54 -6.84 0.17
N VAL A 50 -9.10 -6.62 1.36
CA VAL A 50 -8.43 -6.99 2.61
C VAL A 50 -8.48 -8.51 2.75
N THR A 51 -7.30 -9.12 2.84
CA THR A 51 -7.13 -10.57 3.01
C THR A 51 -6.87 -10.91 4.47
N ASP A 52 -7.01 -12.20 4.84
CA ASP A 52 -6.85 -12.66 6.23
C ASP A 52 -5.42 -12.43 6.77
N ASP A 53 -4.43 -12.29 5.90
CA ASP A 53 -3.03 -11.99 6.21
C ASP A 53 -2.69 -10.49 6.21
N THR A 54 -3.67 -9.62 5.96
CA THR A 54 -3.47 -8.16 6.03
C THR A 54 -3.33 -7.70 7.48
N ARG A 55 -2.29 -6.90 7.74
CA ARG A 55 -2.01 -6.28 9.05
C ARG A 55 -1.79 -4.79 8.88
N GLN A 56 -2.09 -4.04 9.93
CA GLN A 56 -1.74 -2.63 10.00
C GLN A 56 -0.39 -2.48 10.71
N GLN A 57 0.58 -1.88 10.02
CA GLN A 57 1.91 -1.59 10.54
C GLN A 57 2.16 -0.10 10.59
N GLU A 58 2.85 0.38 11.64
CA GLU A 58 3.19 1.78 11.83
C GLU A 58 4.65 2.03 11.45
N TYR A 59 4.89 3.11 10.70
CA TYR A 59 6.20 3.53 10.21
C TYR A 59 6.39 5.02 10.43
N ASN A 60 7.57 5.41 10.95
CA ASN A 60 7.98 6.80 11.17
C ASN A 60 9.30 7.16 10.47
N MET A 61 9.73 6.30 9.52
CA MET A 61 10.96 6.47 8.76
C MET A 61 10.71 6.51 7.24
N ILE A 62 9.49 6.84 6.84
CA ILE A 62 9.11 7.00 5.43
C ILE A 62 8.86 8.50 5.20
N VAL A 63 9.51 9.09 4.21
CA VAL A 63 9.21 10.46 3.79
C VAL A 63 7.85 10.48 3.13
N LEU A 64 6.90 11.20 3.71
CA LEU A 64 5.50 11.21 3.30
C LEU A 64 5.19 12.40 2.38
N PRO A 65 4.26 12.25 1.41
CA PRO A 65 3.69 13.39 0.69
C PRO A 65 2.99 14.36 1.66
N VAL A 66 3.17 15.66 1.44
CA VAL A 66 2.63 16.71 2.33
C VAL A 66 1.10 16.69 2.40
N ASP A 67 0.45 16.25 1.33
CA ASP A 67 -1.02 16.18 1.20
C ASP A 67 -1.60 14.78 1.47
N LEU A 68 -0.83 13.91 2.10
CA LEU A 68 -1.29 12.55 2.42
C LEU A 68 -2.38 12.58 3.48
N MET A 69 -3.50 11.91 3.19
CA MET A 69 -4.65 11.81 4.08
C MET A 69 -4.96 10.35 4.44
N THR A 70 -5.69 10.16 5.52
CA THR A 70 -6.22 8.84 5.90
C THR A 70 -7.12 8.29 4.79
N ASN A 71 -6.94 7.02 4.45
CA ASN A 71 -7.54 6.27 3.35
C ASN A 71 -6.99 6.58 1.96
N ASP A 72 -5.96 7.39 1.83
CA ASP A 72 -5.19 7.47 0.59
C ASP A 72 -4.43 6.16 0.35
N TYR A 73 -4.06 5.93 -0.90
CA TYR A 73 -3.24 4.79 -1.30
C TYR A 73 -1.87 5.28 -1.76
N VAL A 74 -0.83 4.54 -1.36
CA VAL A 74 0.56 4.88 -1.65
C VAL A 74 1.37 3.68 -2.12
N ASP A 75 2.37 3.93 -2.97
CA ASP A 75 3.50 3.04 -3.11
C ASP A 75 4.59 3.48 -2.12
N VAL A 76 5.20 2.52 -1.44
CA VAL A 76 6.43 2.76 -0.68
C VAL A 76 7.63 2.40 -1.55
N ARG A 77 8.58 3.30 -1.64
CA ARG A 77 9.72 3.20 -2.54
C ARG A 77 11.04 3.33 -1.78
N LEU A 78 12.04 2.60 -2.24
CA LEU A 78 13.43 2.70 -1.78
C LEU A 78 14.25 3.39 -2.85
N MET A 79 14.81 4.55 -2.54
CA MET A 79 15.80 5.23 -3.38
C MET A 79 17.18 5.02 -2.80
N THR A 80 18.11 4.57 -3.65
CA THR A 80 19.52 4.41 -3.28
C THR A 80 20.33 5.67 -3.58
N PRO A 81 21.55 5.83 -3.03
CA PRO A 81 22.42 6.97 -3.32
C PRO A 81 22.83 7.06 -4.80
N GLY A 82 22.81 5.94 -5.51
CA GLY A 82 23.08 5.87 -6.95
C GLY A 82 21.90 6.32 -7.83
N GLY A 83 20.78 6.73 -7.22
CA GLY A 83 19.58 7.16 -7.95
C GLY A 83 18.68 6.02 -8.43
N GLN A 84 18.98 4.79 -8.04
CA GLN A 84 18.09 3.65 -8.31
C GLN A 84 16.86 3.76 -7.41
N ASP A 85 15.69 3.45 -7.96
CA ASP A 85 14.40 3.62 -7.31
C ASP A 85 13.56 2.36 -7.48
N PHE A 86 13.21 1.73 -6.35
CA PHE A 86 12.52 0.45 -6.30
C PHE A 86 11.18 0.61 -5.59
N ILE A 87 10.12 0.02 -6.15
CA ILE A 87 8.82 -0.12 -5.48
C ILE A 87 8.93 -1.30 -4.52
N VAL A 88 8.83 -1.02 -3.21
CA VAL A 88 8.89 -2.03 -2.14
C VAL A 88 7.51 -2.60 -1.88
N VAL A 89 6.53 -1.71 -1.74
CA VAL A 89 5.11 -2.04 -1.54
C VAL A 89 4.29 -1.20 -2.49
N SER A 90 3.26 -1.79 -3.05
CA SER A 90 2.39 -1.13 -4.02
C SER A 90 0.97 -0.98 -3.48
N LYS A 91 0.40 0.21 -3.72
CA LYS A 91 -1.00 0.56 -3.45
C LYS A 91 -1.47 0.19 -2.03
N ALA A 92 -0.61 0.40 -1.03
CA ALA A 92 -0.96 0.23 0.37
C ALA A 92 -1.89 1.35 0.84
N GLN A 93 -2.95 0.99 1.56
CA GLN A 93 -3.83 1.98 2.18
C GLN A 93 -3.14 2.63 3.37
N ALA A 94 -3.09 3.96 3.37
CA ALA A 94 -2.48 4.77 4.40
C ALA A 94 -3.50 5.29 5.40
N ASN A 95 -3.13 5.27 6.68
CA ASN A 95 -3.87 5.89 7.77
C ASN A 95 -2.91 6.78 8.55
N ILE A 96 -3.28 8.03 8.74
CA ILE A 96 -2.46 9.00 9.48
C ILE A 96 -2.93 8.99 10.95
N PRO A 97 -2.06 8.63 11.91
CA PRO A 97 -2.41 8.66 13.33
C PRO A 97 -2.75 10.08 13.79
N VAL A 98 -3.68 10.17 14.72
CA VAL A 98 -4.04 11.45 15.36
C VAL A 98 -3.75 11.39 16.86
N ASN A 99 -3.30 12.49 17.41
CA ASN A 99 -3.11 12.71 18.84
C ASN A 99 -4.47 12.85 19.55
N SER A 100 -4.44 12.84 20.88
CA SER A 100 -5.64 13.04 21.71
C SER A 100 -6.31 14.41 21.54
N ASP A 101 -5.59 15.41 21.06
CA ASP A 101 -6.08 16.75 20.73
C ASP A 101 -6.62 16.87 19.30
N GLY A 102 -6.59 15.78 18.54
CA GLY A 102 -7.06 15.74 17.15
C GLY A 102 -6.02 16.20 16.10
N SER A 103 -4.81 16.59 16.52
CA SER A 103 -3.71 16.91 15.61
C SER A 103 -3.13 15.61 14.99
N TYR A 104 -2.61 15.70 13.78
CA TYR A 104 -1.91 14.57 13.16
C TYR A 104 -0.54 14.35 13.80
N VAL A 105 -0.17 13.08 13.95
CA VAL A 105 1.19 12.70 14.33
C VAL A 105 2.10 12.95 13.13
N ALA A 106 3.06 13.86 13.28
CA ALA A 106 4.00 14.15 12.20
C ALA A 106 4.84 12.91 11.84
N ASP A 107 5.22 12.81 10.58
CA ASP A 107 6.16 11.82 10.04
C ASP A 107 5.80 10.35 10.32
N THR A 108 4.55 10.07 10.70
CA THR A 108 4.09 8.73 11.02
C THR A 108 2.92 8.34 10.13
N VAL A 109 2.99 7.12 9.59
CA VAL A 109 1.92 6.53 8.79
C VAL A 109 1.68 5.09 9.24
N ARG A 110 0.42 4.67 9.24
CA ARG A 110 0.01 3.28 9.36
C ARG A 110 -0.37 2.78 7.98
N LEU A 111 0.21 1.67 7.56
CA LEU A 111 -0.06 1.03 6.29
C LEU A 111 -0.72 -0.33 6.52
N ASN A 112 -1.74 -0.63 5.73
CA ASN A 112 -2.34 -1.95 5.68
C ASN A 112 -1.52 -2.80 4.68
N LEU A 113 -0.82 -3.80 5.19
CA LEU A 113 0.13 -4.62 4.43
C LEU A 113 -0.16 -6.11 4.63
N ARG A 114 0.13 -6.91 3.62
CA ARG A 114 0.19 -8.37 3.74
C ARG A 114 1.52 -8.79 4.38
N GLU A 115 1.57 -10.01 4.88
CA GLU A 115 2.76 -10.56 5.55
C GLU A 115 4.01 -10.56 4.64
N ASP A 116 3.86 -10.84 3.34
CA ASP A 116 4.96 -10.79 2.36
C ASP A 116 5.47 -9.34 2.14
N GLU A 117 4.57 -8.37 2.16
CA GLU A 117 4.90 -6.95 2.07
C GLU A 117 5.61 -6.44 3.33
N ILE A 118 5.22 -6.92 4.51
CA ILE A 118 5.89 -6.63 5.78
C ILE A 118 7.34 -7.13 5.75
N LEU A 119 7.57 -8.32 5.19
CA LEU A 119 8.93 -8.87 5.02
C LEU A 119 9.74 -8.02 4.04
N SER A 120 9.14 -7.60 2.92
CA SER A 120 9.77 -6.72 1.95
C SER A 120 10.14 -5.36 2.57
N MET A 121 9.23 -4.78 3.36
CA MET A 121 9.48 -3.54 4.12
C MET A 121 10.63 -3.70 5.11
N SER A 122 10.63 -4.77 5.90
CA SER A 122 11.71 -5.06 6.86
C SER A 122 13.07 -5.15 6.16
N SER A 123 13.12 -5.81 5.01
CA SER A 123 14.34 -5.92 4.20
C SER A 123 14.77 -4.56 3.65
N ALA A 124 13.86 -3.77 3.08
CA ALA A 124 14.15 -2.45 2.54
C ALA A 124 14.61 -1.45 3.62
N ILE A 125 14.06 -1.52 4.82
CA ILE A 125 14.47 -0.72 5.98
C ILE A 125 15.92 -1.03 6.36
N VAL A 126 16.29 -2.31 6.48
CA VAL A 126 17.66 -2.72 6.82
C VAL A 126 18.63 -2.36 5.70
N GLU A 127 18.24 -2.48 4.44
CA GLU A 127 19.06 -2.09 3.30
C GLU A 127 19.29 -0.57 3.26
N ALA A 128 18.24 0.24 3.46
CA ALA A 128 18.34 1.69 3.54
C ALA A 128 19.23 2.14 4.72
N TYR A 129 19.14 1.45 5.85
CA TYR A 129 20.00 1.70 7.00
C TYR A 129 21.48 1.44 6.68
N GLY A 130 21.77 0.31 6.05
CA GLY A 130 23.14 -0.10 5.70
C GLY A 130 23.77 0.71 4.57
N LEU A 131 22.98 1.39 3.74
CA LEU A 131 23.44 2.16 2.60
C LEU A 131 23.17 3.66 2.81
N LEU A 132 24.17 4.36 3.34
CA LEU A 132 24.07 5.78 3.68
C LEU A 132 23.66 6.62 2.45
N GLY A 133 22.66 7.50 2.64
CA GLY A 133 22.07 8.30 1.57
C GLY A 133 20.87 7.64 0.88
N SER A 134 20.56 6.38 1.22
CA SER A 134 19.26 5.79 0.84
C SER A 134 18.13 6.40 1.64
N ARG A 135 16.95 6.39 1.03
CA ARG A 135 15.72 6.82 1.72
C ARG A 135 14.52 5.98 1.32
N LEU A 136 13.62 5.78 2.27
CA LEU A 136 12.27 5.30 2.01
C LEU A 136 11.35 6.50 1.86
N TYR A 137 10.49 6.49 0.85
CA TYR A 137 9.53 7.54 0.63
C TYR A 137 8.22 6.97 0.03
N ALA A 138 7.13 7.68 0.24
CA ALA A 138 5.83 7.30 -0.31
C ALA A 138 5.46 8.16 -1.51
N THR A 139 4.82 7.55 -2.51
CA THR A 139 4.16 8.23 -3.62
C THR A 139 2.67 7.94 -3.59
N LYS A 140 1.85 8.99 -3.64
CA LYS A 140 0.40 8.90 -3.53
C LYS A 140 -0.24 8.62 -4.88
N TYR A 141 -1.24 7.75 -4.91
CA TYR A 141 -2.13 7.55 -6.06
C TYR A 141 -3.04 8.77 -6.22
N VAL A 142 -3.19 9.25 -7.45
CA VAL A 142 -4.05 10.41 -7.76
C VAL A 142 -5.52 10.01 -7.74
N GLU A 143 -5.84 8.88 -8.37
CA GLU A 143 -7.19 8.30 -8.45
C GLU A 143 -7.10 6.81 -8.17
N ALA A 144 -6.91 6.44 -6.90
CA ALA A 144 -6.70 5.05 -6.51
C ALA A 144 -7.82 4.11 -7.00
N GLY A 145 -9.08 4.59 -7.01
CA GLY A 145 -10.22 3.85 -7.51
C GLY A 145 -10.22 3.58 -9.03
N MET A 146 -9.30 4.18 -9.79
CA MET A 146 -9.18 4.00 -11.25
C MET A 146 -7.80 3.52 -11.69
N GLN A 147 -6.83 3.53 -10.78
CA GLN A 147 -5.45 3.12 -11.06
C GLN A 147 -5.21 1.72 -10.48
N ALA A 148 -4.70 0.81 -11.31
CA ALA A 148 -4.22 -0.49 -10.83
C ALA A 148 -2.97 -0.30 -9.96
N ALA A 149 -2.72 -1.26 -9.06
CA ALA A 149 -1.48 -1.32 -8.30
C ALA A 149 -0.26 -1.40 -9.22
N SER A 150 0.80 -0.71 -8.86
CA SER A 150 2.10 -0.83 -9.50
C SER A 150 2.69 -2.23 -9.26
N LEU A 151 3.60 -2.67 -10.11
CA LEU A 151 4.32 -3.93 -9.86
C LEU A 151 5.52 -3.65 -8.92
N PRO A 152 5.62 -4.31 -7.75
CA PRO A 152 6.81 -4.23 -6.92
C PRO A 152 8.07 -4.61 -7.71
N THR A 153 9.11 -3.80 -7.59
CA THR A 153 10.41 -4.01 -8.26
C THR A 153 11.54 -4.28 -7.28
N TYR A 154 11.28 -4.09 -5.98
CA TYR A 154 12.23 -4.42 -4.93
C TYR A 154 12.28 -5.94 -4.72
N THR A 155 13.49 -6.47 -4.63
CA THR A 155 13.72 -7.87 -4.24
C THR A 155 14.64 -7.88 -3.02
N PRO A 156 14.23 -8.52 -1.90
CA PRO A 156 15.07 -8.63 -0.72
C PRO A 156 16.45 -9.17 -1.03
N ASN A 157 17.48 -8.47 -0.59
CA ASN A 157 18.88 -8.88 -0.76
C ASN A 157 19.19 -10.06 0.17
N ALA A 158 19.84 -11.11 -0.34
CA ALA A 158 20.19 -12.30 0.43
C ALA A 158 21.07 -11.98 1.65
N ALA A 159 22.00 -11.02 1.54
CA ALA A 159 22.83 -10.58 2.66
C ALA A 159 22.01 -9.88 3.75
N VAL A 160 21.04 -9.04 3.37
CA VAL A 160 20.11 -8.38 4.29
C VAL A 160 19.20 -9.42 4.97
N THR A 161 18.69 -10.37 4.22
CA THR A 161 17.88 -11.47 4.78
C THR A 161 18.66 -12.29 5.82
N ALA A 162 19.92 -12.64 5.53
CA ALA A 162 20.80 -13.32 6.46
C ALA A 162 21.08 -12.47 7.72
N LEU A 163 21.25 -11.16 7.56
CA LEU A 163 21.46 -10.24 8.68
C LEU A 163 20.23 -10.18 9.59
N ILE A 164 19.04 -10.10 9.03
CA ILE A 164 17.77 -10.11 9.79
C ILE A 164 17.64 -11.42 10.57
N GLN A 165 17.96 -12.55 9.96
CA GLN A 165 17.91 -13.86 10.62
C GLN A 165 18.91 -14.00 11.77
N SER A 166 20.12 -13.44 11.61
CA SER A 166 21.20 -13.52 12.62
C SER A 166 21.05 -12.47 13.73
N ASN A 167 20.35 -11.36 13.47
CA ASN A 167 20.14 -10.28 14.43
C ASN A 167 18.65 -9.85 14.43
N PRO A 168 17.81 -10.46 15.28
CA PRO A 168 16.37 -10.17 15.31
C PRO A 168 16.00 -8.70 15.62
N ASN A 169 16.91 -7.94 16.23
CA ASN A 169 16.69 -6.54 16.60
C ASN A 169 17.09 -5.55 15.50
N ILE A 170 17.70 -6.02 14.40
CA ILE A 170 18.25 -5.13 13.37
C ILE A 170 17.19 -4.26 12.71
N VAL A 171 15.98 -4.77 12.50
CA VAL A 171 14.88 -4.01 11.89
C VAL A 171 14.47 -2.84 12.79
N THR A 172 14.34 -3.07 14.10
CA THR A 172 14.01 -2.02 15.07
C THR A 172 15.11 -0.96 15.15
N GLN A 173 16.36 -1.40 15.19
CA GLN A 173 17.51 -0.48 15.19
C GLN A 173 17.56 0.34 13.90
N ALA A 174 17.43 -0.29 12.75
CA ALA A 174 17.43 0.36 11.45
C ALA A 174 16.30 1.40 11.33
N SER A 175 15.10 1.04 11.80
CA SER A 175 13.95 1.96 11.82
C SER A 175 14.22 3.22 12.65
N ALA A 176 14.75 3.05 13.86
CA ALA A 176 15.07 4.18 14.73
C ALA A 176 16.14 5.10 14.15
N GLU A 177 17.19 4.53 13.57
CA GLU A 177 18.27 5.29 12.93
C GLU A 177 17.80 6.04 11.67
N LEU A 178 16.96 5.40 10.84
CA LEU A 178 16.39 6.07 9.67
C LEU A 178 15.45 7.21 10.07
N ALA A 179 14.59 7.00 11.08
CA ALA A 179 13.73 8.06 11.60
C ALA A 179 14.55 9.26 12.09
N ALA A 180 15.65 9.01 12.81
CA ALA A 180 16.55 10.07 13.24
C ALA A 180 17.21 10.82 12.08
N ARG A 181 17.57 10.14 10.99
CA ARG A 181 18.15 10.77 9.79
C ARG A 181 17.20 11.70 9.04
N TYR A 182 15.89 11.47 9.17
CA TYR A 182 14.88 12.22 8.40
C TYR A 182 14.21 13.33 9.24
N SER A 183 14.53 13.40 10.54
CA SER A 183 13.99 14.42 11.45
C SER A 183 14.82 15.72 11.48
N ASP A 184 15.94 15.77 10.75
CA ASP A 184 16.79 16.94 10.54
C ASP A 184 16.40 17.65 9.22
#